data_7019f2e0ad697ae48214e7a18253f8fb
#
_entry.id   7019f2e0ad697ae48214e7a18253f8fb
#
_cell.length_a   1.000
_cell.length_b   1.000
_cell.length_c   1.000
_cell.angle_alpha   90.00
_cell.angle_beta   90.00
_cell.angle_gamma   90.00
#
_symmetry.space_group_name_H-M   'P 1'
#
loop_
_entity.id
_entity.type
_entity.pdbx_description
1 polymer ?
#
loop_
_entity_poly.entity_id
_entity_poly.type
_entity_poly.pdbx_seq_one_letter_code
_entity_poly.pdbx_strand_id
1 'polypeptide(L)'
;LISAIGANKNGKRTALIYLMNDLFGLIMWSVIFYTVNAFVHFGFMDMIMTPVTIAALNTVFRVATVVVLFPFIPKLEKLVCYLVKDSAEELEDEADFDLLEERLINYPALAIAQCHRAMNGMSKKLRKNVNRAMNLLNDYQQDKYDKVQRKEDLIDKYESRLGEYLIQLTKREMNTAQTTQVSLYLHTINDFERIGDHASYIAHMANEMHDNHTQFSQAAWDELNIVMEAVREEINVTCNAFMKDDKEAAQRVAPLGAVITNLCDELKMHHVERLSKGECGLEEGTVFNDILNSFGRIAAHSASAMTALLKSGDTDADPHIHDSKIYPTDSWEYYTYFNEYRQKYDVIANAEHVLSMEPEEVE
;
A
#
# COMPACT_ATOMS: atom_id res chain seq x y z
N LEU A 1 -10.95 -17.81 -19.26
CA LEU A 1 -11.96 -16.92 -18.67
C LEU A 1 -12.20 -17.23 -17.20
N ILE A 2 -12.38 -18.50 -16.81
CA ILE A 2 -12.59 -18.92 -15.41
C ILE A 2 -11.39 -18.47 -14.54
N SER A 3 -10.17 -18.65 -15.02
CA SER A 3 -8.94 -18.17 -14.33
C SER A 3 -8.83 -16.66 -14.22
N ALA A 4 -9.61 -15.90 -14.97
CA ALA A 4 -9.60 -14.44 -14.91
C ALA A 4 -10.63 -13.85 -13.92
N ILE A 5 -11.49 -14.68 -13.32
CA ILE A 5 -12.52 -14.21 -12.37
C ILE A 5 -11.86 -13.62 -11.12
N GLY A 6 -10.77 -14.25 -10.63
CA GLY A 6 -9.96 -13.76 -9.51
C GLY A 6 -8.75 -12.90 -9.89
N ALA A 7 -8.50 -12.68 -11.19
CA ALA A 7 -7.33 -11.93 -11.64
C ALA A 7 -7.50 -10.41 -11.45
N ASN A 8 -6.37 -9.72 -11.33
CA ASN A 8 -6.34 -8.26 -11.37
C ASN A 8 -6.89 -7.72 -12.71
N LYS A 9 -7.13 -6.41 -12.82
CA LYS A 9 -7.74 -5.80 -14.00
C LYS A 9 -6.95 -6.06 -15.28
N ASN A 10 -5.63 -6.01 -15.24
CA ASN A 10 -4.80 -6.30 -16.39
C ASN A 10 -4.91 -7.77 -16.82
N GLY A 11 -5.01 -8.69 -15.87
CA GLY A 11 -5.34 -10.09 -16.14
C GLY A 11 -6.72 -10.27 -16.79
N LYS A 12 -7.74 -9.54 -16.32
CA LYS A 12 -9.08 -9.52 -16.95
C LYS A 12 -9.06 -8.93 -18.36
N ARG A 13 -8.32 -7.83 -18.57
CA ARG A 13 -8.12 -7.22 -19.88
C ARG A 13 -7.42 -8.19 -20.84
N THR A 14 -6.34 -8.83 -20.39
CA THR A 14 -5.61 -9.82 -21.19
C THR A 14 -6.51 -10.99 -21.57
N ALA A 15 -7.27 -11.55 -20.63
CA ALA A 15 -8.22 -12.63 -20.89
C ALA A 15 -9.32 -12.21 -21.87
N LEU A 16 -9.79 -10.95 -21.78
CA LEU A 16 -10.79 -10.41 -22.70
C LEU A 16 -10.21 -10.20 -24.11
N ILE A 17 -8.95 -9.73 -24.23
CA ILE A 17 -8.24 -9.65 -25.52
C ILE A 17 -8.14 -11.02 -26.18
N TYR A 18 -7.76 -12.06 -25.43
CA TYR A 18 -7.73 -13.44 -25.93
C TYR A 18 -9.09 -13.91 -26.43
N LEU A 19 -10.13 -13.71 -25.64
CA LEU A 19 -11.50 -14.06 -26.02
C LEU A 19 -11.94 -13.34 -27.31
N MET A 20 -11.68 -12.04 -27.39
CA MET A 20 -12.06 -11.24 -28.56
C MET A 20 -11.27 -11.67 -29.80
N ASN A 21 -9.97 -11.95 -29.65
CA ASN A 21 -9.15 -12.47 -30.75
C ASN A 21 -9.71 -13.80 -31.31
N ASP A 22 -10.03 -14.75 -30.43
CA ASP A 22 -10.59 -16.04 -30.84
C ASP A 22 -11.98 -15.88 -31.47
N LEU A 23 -12.83 -14.99 -30.90
CA LEU A 23 -14.18 -14.74 -31.41
C LEU A 23 -14.14 -14.06 -32.78
N PHE A 24 -13.35 -13.01 -32.95
CA PHE A 24 -13.16 -12.33 -34.25
C PHE A 24 -12.54 -13.26 -35.27
N GLY A 25 -11.53 -14.06 -34.89
CA GLY A 25 -10.93 -15.04 -35.76
C GLY A 25 -11.96 -16.07 -36.23
N LEU A 26 -12.76 -16.63 -35.33
CA LEU A 26 -13.81 -17.58 -35.66
C LEU A 26 -14.84 -17.00 -36.65
N ILE A 27 -15.39 -15.83 -36.36
CA ILE A 27 -16.40 -15.19 -37.22
C ILE A 27 -15.79 -14.87 -38.59
N MET A 28 -14.63 -14.25 -38.64
CA MET A 28 -13.95 -13.84 -39.86
C MET A 28 -13.67 -15.04 -40.78
N TRP A 29 -13.04 -16.09 -40.23
CA TRP A 29 -12.68 -17.25 -41.00
C TRP A 29 -13.92 -18.07 -41.40
N SER A 30 -14.95 -18.15 -40.57
CA SER A 30 -16.21 -18.79 -40.96
C SER A 30 -16.84 -18.09 -42.15
N VAL A 31 -16.95 -16.77 -42.11
CA VAL A 31 -17.51 -16.00 -43.24
C VAL A 31 -16.68 -16.16 -44.50
N ILE A 32 -15.34 -16.02 -44.44
CA ILE A 32 -14.44 -16.14 -45.59
C ILE A 32 -14.51 -17.55 -46.13
N PHE A 33 -14.37 -18.56 -45.28
CA PHE A 33 -14.31 -19.95 -45.68
C PHE A 33 -15.59 -20.41 -46.37
N TYR A 34 -16.75 -20.19 -45.76
CA TYR A 34 -18.04 -20.60 -46.32
C TYR A 34 -18.39 -19.81 -47.58
N THR A 35 -18.04 -18.53 -47.65
CA THR A 35 -18.23 -17.72 -48.85
C THR A 35 -17.39 -18.22 -50.01
N VAL A 36 -16.09 -18.48 -49.79
CA VAL A 36 -15.21 -18.98 -50.82
C VAL A 36 -15.62 -20.40 -51.23
N ASN A 37 -15.98 -21.28 -50.28
CA ASN A 37 -16.44 -22.62 -50.59
C ASN A 37 -17.72 -22.66 -51.43
N ALA A 38 -18.62 -21.70 -51.29
CA ALA A 38 -19.84 -21.58 -52.11
C ALA A 38 -19.51 -21.37 -53.60
N PHE A 39 -18.37 -20.75 -53.92
CA PHE A 39 -17.91 -20.56 -55.33
C PHE A 39 -16.93 -21.57 -55.80
N VAL A 40 -15.98 -22.05 -54.96
CA VAL A 40 -14.86 -22.90 -55.37
C VAL A 40 -15.13 -24.37 -55.12
N HIS A 41 -16.05 -24.72 -54.24
CA HIS A 41 -16.40 -26.10 -53.85
C HIS A 41 -15.15 -26.92 -53.47
N PHE A 42 -14.61 -26.65 -52.25
CA PHE A 42 -13.38 -27.31 -51.78
C PHE A 42 -13.56 -28.84 -51.67
N GLY A 43 -12.82 -29.62 -52.47
CA GLY A 43 -12.88 -31.08 -52.47
C GLY A 43 -12.41 -31.76 -51.18
N PHE A 44 -11.76 -31.05 -50.27
CA PHE A 44 -11.36 -31.57 -48.97
C PHE A 44 -12.47 -31.56 -47.92
N MET A 45 -13.62 -30.95 -48.19
CA MET A 45 -14.76 -30.92 -47.26
C MET A 45 -15.28 -32.31 -46.90
N ASP A 46 -15.19 -33.26 -47.85
CA ASP A 46 -15.64 -34.65 -47.68
C ASP A 46 -14.53 -35.58 -47.18
N MET A 47 -13.33 -35.04 -46.88
CA MET A 47 -12.22 -35.86 -46.38
C MET A 47 -12.35 -36.17 -44.90
N ILE A 48 -11.99 -37.43 -44.54
CA ILE A 48 -11.93 -37.84 -43.13
C ILE A 48 -10.73 -37.12 -42.47
N MET A 49 -11.03 -36.32 -41.48
CA MET A 49 -10.02 -35.55 -40.75
C MET A 49 -9.31 -36.40 -39.70
N THR A 50 -7.97 -36.43 -39.78
CA THR A 50 -7.14 -37.00 -38.69
C THR A 50 -6.84 -35.99 -37.61
N PRO A 51 -6.46 -36.41 -36.39
CA PRO A 51 -6.06 -35.47 -35.33
C PRO A 51 -4.92 -34.53 -35.75
N VAL A 52 -3.98 -35.01 -36.57
CA VAL A 52 -2.85 -34.25 -37.12
C VAL A 52 -3.34 -33.16 -38.08
N THR A 53 -4.28 -33.49 -38.96
CA THR A 53 -4.86 -32.55 -39.94
C THR A 53 -5.65 -31.46 -39.23
N ILE A 54 -6.41 -31.81 -38.18
CA ILE A 54 -7.15 -30.83 -37.35
C ILE A 54 -6.18 -29.88 -36.66
N ALA A 55 -5.11 -30.42 -36.06
CA ALA A 55 -4.10 -29.58 -35.37
C ALA A 55 -3.38 -28.63 -36.34
N ALA A 56 -3.00 -29.15 -37.56
CA ALA A 56 -2.37 -28.33 -38.58
C ALA A 56 -3.27 -27.20 -39.08
N LEU A 57 -4.54 -27.49 -39.39
CA LEU A 57 -5.51 -26.46 -39.77
C LEU A 57 -5.74 -25.41 -38.68
N ASN A 58 -5.89 -25.85 -37.42
CA ASN A 58 -6.03 -24.94 -36.29
C ASN A 58 -4.82 -24.00 -36.17
N THR A 59 -3.59 -24.53 -36.35
CA THR A 59 -2.37 -23.71 -36.31
C THR A 59 -2.35 -22.68 -37.46
N VAL A 60 -2.69 -23.10 -38.67
CA VAL A 60 -2.74 -22.19 -39.82
C VAL A 60 -3.76 -21.06 -39.61
N PHE A 61 -4.97 -21.41 -39.18
CA PHE A 61 -5.99 -20.39 -38.88
C PHE A 61 -5.60 -19.44 -37.76
N ARG A 62 -4.96 -19.95 -36.69
CA ARG A 62 -4.49 -19.08 -35.60
C ARG A 62 -3.41 -18.11 -36.04
N VAL A 63 -2.39 -18.61 -36.78
CA VAL A 63 -1.33 -17.75 -37.31
C VAL A 63 -1.90 -16.71 -38.27
N ALA A 64 -2.77 -17.12 -39.19
CA ALA A 64 -3.42 -16.19 -40.12
C ALA A 64 -4.29 -15.16 -39.40
N THR A 65 -5.01 -15.56 -38.34
CA THR A 65 -5.77 -14.60 -37.47
C THR A 65 -4.89 -13.54 -36.85
N VAL A 66 -3.75 -13.96 -36.28
CA VAL A 66 -2.78 -13.03 -35.65
C VAL A 66 -2.25 -12.04 -36.70
N VAL A 67 -1.85 -12.51 -37.87
CA VAL A 67 -1.33 -11.65 -38.96
C VAL A 67 -2.38 -10.61 -39.39
N VAL A 68 -3.63 -11.04 -39.57
CA VAL A 68 -4.72 -10.13 -39.99
C VAL A 68 -5.10 -9.14 -38.88
N LEU A 69 -5.12 -9.57 -37.61
CA LEU A 69 -5.53 -8.73 -36.48
C LEU A 69 -4.38 -7.83 -35.98
N PHE A 70 -3.12 -8.14 -36.31
CA PHE A 70 -1.96 -7.36 -35.85
C PHE A 70 -2.12 -5.84 -36.01
N PRO A 71 -2.51 -5.28 -37.18
CA PRO A 71 -2.71 -3.82 -37.33
C PRO A 71 -3.87 -3.26 -36.51
N PHE A 72 -4.76 -4.13 -36.00
CA PHE A 72 -5.94 -3.74 -35.20
C PHE A 72 -5.71 -3.83 -33.69
N ILE A 73 -4.55 -4.32 -33.21
CA ILE A 73 -4.22 -4.44 -31.79
C ILE A 73 -4.49 -3.14 -31.03
N PRO A 74 -4.08 -1.95 -31.47
CA PRO A 74 -4.35 -0.69 -30.73
C PRO A 74 -5.85 -0.36 -30.59
N LYS A 75 -6.67 -0.78 -31.56
CA LYS A 75 -8.12 -0.60 -31.51
C LYS A 75 -8.77 -1.61 -30.54
N LEU A 76 -8.27 -2.84 -30.55
CA LEU A 76 -8.71 -3.89 -29.64
C LEU A 76 -8.40 -3.53 -28.18
N GLU A 77 -7.20 -3.02 -27.92
CA GLU A 77 -6.78 -2.52 -26.63
C GLU A 77 -7.70 -1.40 -26.14
N LYS A 78 -7.96 -0.37 -26.97
CA LYS A 78 -8.90 0.71 -26.64
C LYS A 78 -10.31 0.19 -26.33
N LEU A 79 -10.79 -0.79 -27.08
CA LEU A 79 -12.10 -1.40 -26.85
C LEU A 79 -12.12 -2.13 -25.50
N VAL A 80 -11.08 -2.90 -25.20
CA VAL A 80 -10.97 -3.65 -23.94
C VAL A 80 -10.83 -2.69 -22.76
N CYS A 81 -10.05 -1.62 -22.86
CA CYS A 81 -9.96 -0.56 -21.84
C CYS A 81 -11.30 0.17 -21.65
N TYR A 82 -12.08 0.32 -22.69
CA TYR A 82 -13.44 0.89 -22.61
C TYR A 82 -14.43 -0.04 -21.87
N LEU A 83 -14.32 -1.35 -22.09
CA LEU A 83 -15.16 -2.37 -21.44
C LEU A 83 -14.74 -2.61 -19.97
N VAL A 84 -13.44 -2.61 -19.70
CA VAL A 84 -12.87 -2.77 -18.36
C VAL A 84 -12.22 -1.43 -17.96
N LYS A 85 -13.06 -0.51 -17.48
CA LYS A 85 -12.64 0.84 -17.09
C LYS A 85 -11.76 0.82 -15.86
N ASP A 86 -10.79 1.72 -15.82
CA ASP A 86 -10.05 2.04 -14.60
C ASP A 86 -10.96 2.72 -13.59
N SER A 87 -10.74 2.47 -12.31
CA SER A 87 -11.41 3.23 -11.26
C SER A 87 -10.83 4.65 -11.22
N ALA A 88 -11.60 5.60 -10.69
CA ALA A 88 -11.10 6.97 -10.48
C ALA A 88 -9.82 6.97 -9.60
N GLU A 89 -9.72 6.02 -8.66
CA GLU A 89 -8.56 5.85 -7.78
C GLU A 89 -7.31 5.40 -8.55
N GLU A 90 -7.43 4.51 -9.53
CA GLU A 90 -6.30 4.06 -10.38
C GLU A 90 -5.83 5.13 -11.35
N LEU A 91 -6.75 5.93 -11.89
CA LEU A 91 -6.39 7.08 -12.73
C LEU A 91 -5.65 8.16 -11.93
N GLU A 92 -6.03 8.38 -10.65
CA GLU A 92 -5.31 9.27 -9.74
C GLU A 92 -3.92 8.72 -9.41
N ASP A 93 -3.80 7.39 -9.23
CA ASP A 93 -2.51 6.72 -8.97
C ASP A 93 -1.53 6.88 -10.16
N GLU A 94 -1.99 6.77 -11.40
CA GLU A 94 -1.16 6.99 -12.59
C GLU A 94 -0.78 8.46 -12.79
N ALA A 95 -1.70 9.38 -12.51
CA ALA A 95 -1.45 10.82 -12.64
C ALA A 95 -0.32 11.32 -11.72
N ASP A 96 -0.14 10.72 -10.54
CA ASP A 96 0.95 11.08 -9.65
C ASP A 96 2.34 10.73 -10.24
N PHE A 97 2.44 9.64 -11.03
CA PHE A 97 3.69 9.26 -11.70
C PHE A 97 3.99 10.11 -12.95
N ASP A 98 2.95 10.59 -13.62
CA ASP A 98 3.11 11.49 -14.77
C ASP A 98 3.72 12.85 -14.37
N LEU A 99 3.71 13.19 -13.06
CA LEU A 99 4.42 14.37 -12.55
C LEU A 99 5.95 14.24 -12.66
N LEU A 100 6.49 13.02 -12.64
CA LEU A 100 7.94 12.75 -12.63
C LEU A 100 8.53 12.77 -14.07
N GLU A 101 8.43 13.91 -14.74
CA GLU A 101 8.91 14.07 -16.10
C GLU A 101 10.45 14.15 -16.16
N GLU A 102 11.11 13.28 -16.93
CA GLU A 102 12.58 13.25 -17.08
C GLU A 102 13.16 14.60 -17.54
N ARG A 103 12.44 15.36 -18.38
CA ARG A 103 12.88 16.67 -18.85
C ARG A 103 13.03 17.70 -17.73
N LEU A 104 12.29 17.55 -16.62
CA LEU A 104 12.36 18.47 -15.48
C LEU A 104 13.60 18.24 -14.60
N ILE A 105 14.30 17.14 -14.75
CA ILE A 105 15.55 16.84 -14.01
C ILE A 105 16.62 17.93 -14.27
N ASN A 106 16.56 18.60 -15.42
CA ASN A 106 17.47 19.73 -15.73
C ASN A 106 17.10 21.04 -15.00
N TYR A 107 15.96 21.05 -14.28
CA TYR A 107 15.48 22.19 -13.51
C TYR A 107 15.19 21.73 -12.06
N PRO A 108 16.23 21.62 -11.19
CA PRO A 108 16.13 20.97 -9.89
C PRO A 108 14.98 21.47 -9.00
N ALA A 109 14.74 22.78 -8.96
CA ALA A 109 13.65 23.35 -8.16
C ALA A 109 12.27 22.86 -8.60
N LEU A 110 12.03 22.72 -9.91
CA LEU A 110 10.77 22.20 -10.44
C LEU A 110 10.65 20.69 -10.20
N ALA A 111 11.74 19.94 -10.41
CA ALA A 111 11.80 18.52 -10.17
C ALA A 111 11.48 18.18 -8.70
N ILE A 112 12.08 18.89 -7.74
CA ILE A 112 11.83 18.74 -6.31
C ILE A 112 10.36 19.03 -5.98
N ALA A 113 9.76 20.08 -6.56
CA ALA A 113 8.36 20.39 -6.35
C ALA A 113 7.42 19.30 -6.90
N GLN A 114 7.77 18.65 -8.00
CA GLN A 114 6.99 17.52 -8.52
C GLN A 114 7.16 16.26 -7.64
N CYS A 115 8.38 15.99 -7.15
CA CYS A 115 8.61 14.91 -6.18
C CYS A 115 7.74 15.12 -4.94
N HIS A 116 7.69 16.32 -4.37
CA HIS A 116 6.82 16.62 -3.21
C HIS A 116 5.35 16.31 -3.49
N ARG A 117 4.84 16.68 -4.68
CA ARG A 117 3.45 16.37 -5.05
C ARG A 117 3.19 14.88 -5.13
N ALA A 118 4.08 14.12 -5.77
CA ALA A 118 3.97 12.67 -5.86
C ALA A 118 4.06 12.01 -4.47
N MET A 119 4.97 12.48 -3.61
CA MET A 119 5.07 12.01 -2.22
C MET A 119 3.81 12.33 -1.38
N ASN A 120 3.15 13.45 -1.64
CA ASN A 120 1.87 13.77 -1.01
C ASN A 120 0.77 12.76 -1.45
N GLY A 121 0.82 12.30 -2.71
CA GLY A 121 -0.01 11.19 -3.20
C GLY A 121 0.27 9.88 -2.45
N MET A 122 1.55 9.50 -2.34
CA MET A 122 2.02 8.34 -1.57
C MET A 122 1.54 8.40 -0.11
N SER A 123 1.76 9.52 0.58
CA SER A 123 1.38 9.74 1.98
C SER A 123 -0.11 9.56 2.23
N LYS A 124 -0.98 10.10 1.35
CA LYS A 124 -2.44 9.91 1.44
C LYS A 124 -2.85 8.44 1.30
N LYS A 125 -2.18 7.70 0.39
CA LYS A 125 -2.45 6.29 0.14
C LYS A 125 -1.97 5.43 1.30
N LEU A 126 -0.77 5.72 1.80
CA LEU A 126 -0.20 5.09 2.99
C LEU A 126 -1.14 5.19 4.19
N ARG A 127 -1.56 6.41 4.56
CA ARG A 127 -2.50 6.65 5.66
C ARG A 127 -3.79 5.84 5.53
N LYS A 128 -4.38 5.81 4.32
CA LYS A 128 -5.59 5.03 4.07
C LYS A 128 -5.32 3.53 4.18
N ASN A 129 -4.14 3.06 3.77
CA ASN A 129 -3.78 1.64 3.79
C ASN A 129 -3.54 1.13 5.21
N VAL A 130 -2.78 1.88 6.03
CA VAL A 130 -2.58 1.56 7.47
C VAL A 130 -3.92 1.46 8.19
N ASN A 131 -4.81 2.47 8.02
CA ASN A 131 -6.14 2.44 8.64
C ASN A 131 -6.99 1.26 8.18
N ARG A 132 -6.89 0.87 6.91
CA ARG A 132 -7.61 -0.29 6.35
C ARG A 132 -7.07 -1.59 6.92
N ALA A 133 -5.75 -1.74 7.03
CA ALA A 133 -5.10 -2.91 7.61
C ALA A 133 -5.52 -3.12 9.09
N MET A 134 -5.50 -2.05 9.89
CA MET A 134 -5.97 -2.11 11.28
C MET A 134 -7.45 -2.50 11.39
N ASN A 135 -8.31 -1.99 10.50
CA ASN A 135 -9.73 -2.33 10.52
C ASN A 135 -10.00 -3.80 10.17
N LEU A 136 -9.11 -4.48 9.43
CA LEU A 136 -9.21 -5.91 9.12
C LEU A 136 -9.08 -6.79 10.36
N LEU A 137 -8.38 -6.35 11.39
CA LEU A 137 -8.27 -7.07 12.66
C LEU A 137 -9.64 -7.23 13.33
N ASN A 138 -10.51 -6.21 13.25
CA ASN A 138 -11.85 -6.21 13.85
C ASN A 138 -12.93 -6.82 12.92
N ASP A 139 -12.82 -6.56 11.61
CA ASP A 139 -13.82 -6.97 10.60
C ASP A 139 -13.09 -7.41 9.33
N TYR A 140 -12.70 -8.69 9.30
CA TYR A 140 -12.02 -9.26 8.16
C TYR A 140 -12.94 -9.41 6.95
N GLN A 141 -12.48 -8.90 5.81
CA GLN A 141 -13.15 -9.06 4.51
C GLN A 141 -12.09 -9.26 3.43
N GLN A 142 -12.21 -10.34 2.65
CA GLN A 142 -11.22 -10.72 1.63
C GLN A 142 -10.96 -9.60 0.60
N ASP A 143 -12.00 -8.89 0.17
CA ASP A 143 -11.86 -7.78 -0.78
C ASP A 143 -11.09 -6.58 -0.21
N LYS A 144 -11.24 -6.32 1.10
CA LYS A 144 -10.47 -5.31 1.82
C LYS A 144 -9.01 -5.74 2.01
N TYR A 145 -8.76 -7.02 2.32
CA TYR A 145 -7.42 -7.60 2.37
C TYR A 145 -6.70 -7.45 1.04
N ASP A 146 -7.31 -7.92 -0.06
CA ASP A 146 -6.76 -7.79 -1.41
C ASP A 146 -6.49 -6.33 -1.79
N LYS A 147 -7.28 -5.40 -1.26
CA LYS A 147 -7.09 -3.96 -1.48
C LYS A 147 -5.87 -3.43 -0.71
N VAL A 148 -5.60 -3.92 0.50
CA VAL A 148 -4.40 -3.58 1.26
C VAL A 148 -3.15 -4.02 0.49
N GLN A 149 -3.12 -5.27 0.01
CA GLN A 149 -1.99 -5.82 -0.75
C GLN A 149 -1.73 -5.01 -2.04
N ARG A 150 -2.79 -4.71 -2.81
CA ARG A 150 -2.63 -3.88 -4.03
C ARG A 150 -2.15 -2.45 -3.75
N LYS A 151 -2.44 -1.90 -2.56
CA LYS A 151 -1.99 -0.54 -2.19
C LYS A 151 -0.57 -0.55 -1.65
N GLU A 152 -0.11 -1.64 -1.08
CA GLU A 152 1.30 -1.86 -0.75
C GLU A 152 2.13 -1.96 -2.03
N ASP A 153 1.77 -2.83 -3.01
CA ASP A 153 2.40 -2.88 -4.35
C ASP A 153 2.52 -1.47 -5.00
N LEU A 154 1.53 -0.61 -4.74
CA LEU A 154 1.55 0.76 -5.25
C LEU A 154 2.52 1.65 -4.47
N ILE A 155 2.62 1.50 -3.14
CA ILE A 155 3.55 2.24 -2.29
C ILE A 155 4.99 1.90 -2.68
N ASP A 156 5.31 0.62 -2.93
CA ASP A 156 6.59 0.15 -3.45
C ASP A 156 6.91 0.77 -4.81
N LYS A 157 5.91 0.88 -5.67
CA LYS A 157 6.08 1.55 -6.96
C LYS A 157 6.41 3.04 -6.81
N TYR A 158 5.82 3.71 -5.80
CA TYR A 158 6.20 5.10 -5.47
C TYR A 158 7.64 5.19 -5.00
N GLU A 159 8.06 4.29 -4.08
CA GLU A 159 9.43 4.25 -3.58
C GLU A 159 10.42 4.11 -4.75
N SER A 160 10.25 3.09 -5.58
CA SER A 160 11.13 2.81 -6.72
C SER A 160 11.17 3.99 -7.72
N ARG A 161 10.02 4.52 -8.13
CA ARG A 161 9.94 5.60 -9.12
C ARG A 161 10.50 6.92 -8.60
N LEU A 162 10.14 7.30 -7.38
CA LEU A 162 10.66 8.51 -6.73
C LEU A 162 12.15 8.37 -6.44
N GLY A 163 12.58 7.20 -5.94
CA GLY A 163 13.98 6.91 -5.66
C GLY A 163 14.85 7.04 -6.90
N GLU A 164 14.47 6.39 -8.01
CA GLU A 164 15.17 6.51 -9.30
C GLU A 164 15.26 7.97 -9.78
N TYR A 165 14.14 8.71 -9.70
CA TYR A 165 14.08 10.10 -10.14
C TYR A 165 14.94 11.03 -9.28
N LEU A 166 14.88 10.87 -7.95
CA LEU A 166 15.70 11.64 -7.01
C LEU A 166 17.20 11.32 -7.16
N ILE A 167 17.57 10.05 -7.38
CA ILE A 167 18.97 9.64 -7.64
C ILE A 167 19.48 10.27 -8.95
N GLN A 168 18.64 10.35 -9.99
CA GLN A 168 19.04 11.05 -11.22
C GLN A 168 19.21 12.56 -10.98
N LEU A 169 18.40 13.14 -10.12
CA LEU A 169 18.46 14.56 -9.75
C LEU A 169 19.76 14.88 -8.98
N THR A 170 20.28 13.97 -8.11
CA THR A 170 21.55 14.19 -7.40
C THR A 170 22.76 14.32 -8.32
N LYS A 171 22.64 13.90 -9.59
CA LYS A 171 23.71 14.07 -10.60
C LYS A 171 23.74 15.49 -11.22
N ARG A 172 22.83 16.37 -10.82
CA ARG A 172 22.73 17.75 -11.30
C ARG A 172 23.33 18.71 -10.28
N GLU A 173 23.70 19.89 -10.75
CA GLU A 173 24.14 20.97 -9.87
C GLU A 173 22.94 21.47 -9.05
N MET A 174 23.05 21.38 -7.74
CA MET A 174 22.05 21.80 -6.76
C MET A 174 22.70 22.67 -5.69
N ASN A 175 21.95 23.64 -5.19
CA ASN A 175 22.38 24.37 -4.00
C ASN A 175 22.15 23.52 -2.72
N THR A 176 22.71 23.97 -1.59
CA THR A 176 22.64 23.24 -0.31
C THR A 176 21.18 22.94 0.09
N ALA A 177 20.27 23.90 -0.01
CA ALA A 177 18.87 23.71 0.35
C ALA A 177 18.18 22.64 -0.52
N GLN A 178 18.46 22.61 -1.83
CA GLN A 178 17.96 21.58 -2.74
C GLN A 178 18.53 20.21 -2.41
N THR A 179 19.82 20.12 -2.09
CA THR A 179 20.47 18.86 -1.70
C THR A 179 19.86 18.32 -0.39
N THR A 180 19.65 19.18 0.59
CA THR A 180 19.00 18.82 1.85
C THR A 180 17.56 18.31 1.61
N GLN A 181 16.81 18.98 0.73
CA GLN A 181 15.44 18.57 0.40
C GLN A 181 15.39 17.21 -0.31
N VAL A 182 16.30 16.95 -1.24
CA VAL A 182 16.43 15.65 -1.93
C VAL A 182 16.79 14.54 -0.94
N SER A 183 17.71 14.82 0.00
CA SER A 183 18.09 13.88 1.05
C SER A 183 16.91 13.56 1.97
N LEU A 184 16.15 14.59 2.39
CA LEU A 184 14.92 14.40 3.14
C LEU A 184 13.95 13.46 2.41
N TYR A 185 13.71 13.70 1.13
CA TYR A 185 12.76 12.89 0.35
C TYR A 185 13.23 11.45 0.20
N LEU A 186 14.50 11.20 -0.09
CA LEU A 186 15.07 9.86 -0.17
C LEU A 186 14.92 9.09 1.16
N HIS A 187 15.06 9.78 2.29
CA HIS A 187 14.85 9.18 3.60
C HIS A 187 13.37 8.89 3.86
N THR A 188 12.52 9.87 3.61
CA THR A 188 11.07 9.76 3.89
C THR A 188 10.37 8.72 3.02
N ILE A 189 10.74 8.57 1.73
CA ILE A 189 10.11 7.54 0.87
C ILE A 189 10.39 6.12 1.38
N ASN A 190 11.60 5.88 1.89
CA ASN A 190 11.97 4.59 2.48
C ASN A 190 11.18 4.34 3.79
N ASP A 191 11.05 5.34 4.67
CA ASP A 191 10.24 5.20 5.88
C ASP A 191 8.76 4.95 5.56
N PHE A 192 8.22 5.62 4.53
CA PHE A 192 6.82 5.43 4.11
C PHE A 192 6.57 4.05 3.51
N GLU A 193 7.52 3.50 2.75
CA GLU A 193 7.46 2.11 2.26
C GLU A 193 7.47 1.15 3.45
N ARG A 194 8.40 1.30 4.41
CA ARG A 194 8.45 0.45 5.61
C ARG A 194 7.18 0.48 6.44
N ILE A 195 6.52 1.63 6.56
CA ILE A 195 5.20 1.72 7.19
C ILE A 195 4.16 0.95 6.36
N GLY A 196 4.24 0.99 5.04
CA GLY A 196 3.40 0.22 4.11
C GLY A 196 3.56 -1.28 4.29
N ASP A 197 4.81 -1.78 4.37
CA ASP A 197 5.16 -3.17 4.64
C ASP A 197 4.51 -3.67 5.94
N HIS A 198 4.66 -2.90 7.03
CA HIS A 198 4.07 -3.26 8.32
C HIS A 198 2.55 -3.24 8.29
N ALA A 199 1.92 -2.34 7.52
CA ALA A 199 0.48 -2.36 7.32
C ALA A 199 0.03 -3.61 6.55
N SER A 200 0.76 -4.01 5.51
CA SER A 200 0.53 -5.26 4.77
C SER A 200 0.69 -6.49 5.68
N TYR A 201 1.69 -6.49 6.54
CA TYR A 201 1.91 -7.56 7.51
C TYR A 201 0.79 -7.65 8.55
N ILE A 202 0.27 -6.53 9.08
CA ILE A 202 -0.91 -6.50 9.96
C ILE A 202 -2.13 -7.09 9.25
N ALA A 203 -2.35 -6.75 7.99
CA ALA A 203 -3.44 -7.34 7.21
C ALA A 203 -3.26 -8.86 7.02
N HIS A 204 -2.00 -9.33 6.87
CA HIS A 204 -1.69 -10.75 6.82
C HIS A 204 -2.03 -11.45 8.13
N MET A 205 -1.70 -10.86 9.28
CA MET A 205 -2.11 -11.37 10.59
C MET A 205 -3.64 -11.45 10.73
N ALA A 206 -4.37 -10.46 10.24
CA ALA A 206 -5.83 -10.49 10.24
C ALA A 206 -6.39 -11.64 9.36
N ASN A 207 -5.74 -11.92 8.22
CA ASN A 207 -6.08 -13.07 7.38
C ASN A 207 -5.79 -14.39 8.08
N GLU A 208 -4.65 -14.51 8.73
CA GLU A 208 -4.27 -15.71 9.50
C GLU A 208 -5.24 -15.97 10.67
N MET A 209 -5.61 -14.91 11.41
CA MET A 209 -6.62 -15.00 12.46
C MET A 209 -7.97 -15.50 11.92
N HIS A 210 -8.37 -15.03 10.74
CA HIS A 210 -9.61 -15.45 10.11
C HIS A 210 -9.58 -16.93 9.71
N ASP A 211 -8.49 -17.37 9.05
CA ASP A 211 -8.35 -18.74 8.55
C ASP A 211 -8.20 -19.76 9.67
N ASN A 212 -7.47 -19.44 10.74
CA ASN A 212 -7.24 -20.28 11.90
C ASN A 212 -8.34 -20.15 12.97
N HIS A 213 -9.31 -19.24 12.78
CA HIS A 213 -10.35 -18.93 13.78
C HIS A 213 -9.78 -18.47 15.13
N THR A 214 -8.62 -17.80 15.10
CA THR A 214 -7.95 -17.26 16.28
C THR A 214 -8.74 -16.10 16.86
N GLN A 215 -9.02 -16.12 18.17
CA GLN A 215 -9.78 -15.09 18.86
C GLN A 215 -9.04 -14.60 20.09
N PHE A 216 -8.90 -13.30 20.23
CA PHE A 216 -8.38 -12.69 21.44
C PHE A 216 -9.47 -12.59 22.51
N SER A 217 -9.05 -12.60 23.79
CA SER A 217 -9.96 -12.28 24.90
C SER A 217 -10.45 -10.83 24.81
N GLN A 218 -11.59 -10.52 25.42
CA GLN A 218 -12.12 -9.15 25.43
C GLN A 218 -11.11 -8.14 25.99
N ALA A 219 -10.42 -8.50 27.08
CA ALA A 219 -9.38 -7.66 27.67
C ALA A 219 -8.23 -7.37 26.69
N ALA A 220 -7.78 -8.39 25.91
CA ALA A 220 -6.75 -8.19 24.90
C ALA A 220 -7.23 -7.29 23.75
N TRP A 221 -8.51 -7.38 23.36
CA TRP A 221 -9.12 -6.49 22.38
C TRP A 221 -9.23 -5.05 22.86
N ASP A 222 -9.63 -4.84 24.10
CA ASP A 222 -9.76 -3.50 24.70
C ASP A 222 -8.39 -2.79 24.73
N GLU A 223 -7.36 -3.52 25.20
CA GLU A 223 -5.96 -3.06 25.17
C GLU A 223 -5.47 -2.76 23.76
N LEU A 224 -5.69 -3.67 22.80
CA LEU A 224 -5.24 -3.54 21.41
C LEU A 224 -5.89 -2.33 20.73
N ASN A 225 -7.17 -2.07 20.99
CA ASN A 225 -7.89 -0.93 20.46
C ASN A 225 -7.28 0.41 20.90
N ILE A 226 -6.79 0.51 22.15
CA ILE A 226 -6.11 1.72 22.65
C ILE A 226 -4.84 1.99 21.82
N VAL A 227 -4.01 0.95 21.60
CA VAL A 227 -2.80 1.11 20.79
C VAL A 227 -3.13 1.42 19.33
N MET A 228 -4.15 0.77 18.75
CA MET A 228 -4.61 1.07 17.38
C MET A 228 -5.03 2.54 17.23
N GLU A 229 -5.72 3.12 18.21
CA GLU A 229 -6.08 4.54 18.17
C GLU A 229 -4.86 5.46 18.29
N ALA A 230 -3.86 5.12 19.11
CA ALA A 230 -2.61 5.85 19.19
C ALA A 230 -1.83 5.80 17.86
N VAL A 231 -1.70 4.64 17.23
CA VAL A 231 -1.06 4.46 15.91
C VAL A 231 -1.83 5.23 14.84
N ARG A 232 -3.17 5.20 14.89
CA ARG A 232 -4.03 5.95 13.96
C ARG A 232 -3.80 7.46 14.06
N GLU A 233 -3.69 7.99 15.28
CA GLU A 233 -3.35 9.39 15.50
C GLU A 233 -1.97 9.71 14.95
N GLU A 234 -0.96 8.89 15.27
CA GLU A 234 0.42 9.10 14.83
C GLU A 234 0.54 9.16 13.32
N ILE A 235 -0.04 8.20 12.59
CA ILE A 235 -0.04 8.19 11.12
C ILE A 235 -0.76 9.40 10.55
N ASN A 236 -1.85 9.84 11.17
CA ASN A 236 -2.55 11.04 10.73
C ASN A 236 -1.71 12.30 10.90
N VAL A 237 -1.04 12.44 12.05
CA VAL A 237 -0.13 13.58 12.33
C VAL A 237 1.06 13.55 11.39
N THR A 238 1.74 12.40 11.25
CA THR A 238 2.89 12.20 10.37
C THR A 238 2.58 12.58 8.92
N CYS A 239 1.52 12.02 8.35
CA CYS A 239 1.14 12.31 6.97
C CYS A 239 0.73 13.77 6.76
N ASN A 240 0.00 14.36 7.71
CA ASN A 240 -0.42 15.75 7.60
C ASN A 240 0.76 16.73 7.78
N ALA A 241 1.67 16.45 8.73
CA ALA A 241 2.88 17.23 8.94
C ALA A 241 3.76 17.24 7.69
N PHE A 242 3.99 16.07 7.08
CA PHE A 242 4.75 15.97 5.84
C PHE A 242 4.11 16.74 4.69
N MET A 243 2.81 16.54 4.44
CA MET A 243 2.11 17.18 3.33
C MET A 243 2.07 18.71 3.41
N LYS A 244 2.09 19.26 4.62
CA LYS A 244 1.98 20.71 4.89
C LYS A 244 3.32 21.36 5.24
N ASP A 245 4.40 20.58 5.33
CA ASP A 245 5.67 21.03 5.91
C ASP A 245 5.51 21.63 7.32
N ASP A 246 4.63 21.02 8.13
CA ASP A 246 4.24 21.50 9.45
C ASP A 246 5.19 20.93 10.52
N LYS A 247 6.21 21.73 10.87
CA LYS A 247 7.24 21.35 11.84
C LYS A 247 6.73 21.26 13.26
N GLU A 248 5.73 22.07 13.63
CA GLU A 248 5.10 22.00 14.97
C GLU A 248 4.37 20.67 15.15
N ALA A 249 3.59 20.25 14.14
CA ALA A 249 2.96 18.93 14.16
C ALA A 249 3.98 17.80 14.13
N ALA A 250 5.07 17.92 13.36
CA ALA A 250 6.15 16.93 13.29
C ALA A 250 6.82 16.70 14.65
N GLN A 251 6.93 17.73 15.50
CA GLN A 251 7.48 17.62 16.85
C GLN A 251 6.66 16.69 17.77
N ARG A 252 5.41 16.48 17.52
CA ARG A 252 4.53 15.64 18.34
C ARG A 252 4.67 14.15 18.04
N VAL A 253 5.24 13.78 16.89
CA VAL A 253 5.27 12.38 16.42
C VAL A 253 6.23 11.53 17.25
N ALA A 254 7.46 11.99 17.50
CA ALA A 254 8.42 11.21 18.28
C ALA A 254 7.97 10.93 19.72
N PRO A 255 7.40 11.90 20.49
CA PRO A 255 6.81 11.62 21.80
C PRO A 255 5.66 10.62 21.75
N LEU A 256 4.78 10.73 20.74
CA LEU A 256 3.68 9.78 20.56
C LEU A 256 4.19 8.38 20.23
N GLY A 257 5.18 8.27 19.34
CA GLY A 257 5.83 7.00 19.00
C GLY A 257 6.49 6.31 20.21
N ALA A 258 7.09 7.10 21.10
CA ALA A 258 7.62 6.58 22.37
C ALA A 258 6.51 6.04 23.28
N VAL A 259 5.36 6.71 23.34
CA VAL A 259 4.19 6.23 24.09
C VAL A 259 3.66 4.94 23.47
N ILE A 260 3.53 4.84 22.15
CA ILE A 260 3.09 3.61 21.46
C ILE A 260 4.05 2.46 21.75
N THR A 261 5.36 2.68 21.73
CA THR A 261 6.36 1.66 22.05
C THR A 261 6.18 1.15 23.48
N ASN A 262 6.04 2.05 24.44
CA ASN A 262 5.81 1.70 25.84
C ASN A 262 4.51 0.92 26.03
N LEU A 263 3.42 1.32 25.38
CA LEU A 263 2.15 0.59 25.38
C LEU A 263 2.32 -0.82 24.80
N CYS A 264 2.98 -0.96 23.66
CA CYS A 264 3.23 -2.28 23.06
C CYS A 264 3.99 -3.20 24.03
N ASP A 265 4.99 -2.69 24.75
CA ASP A 265 5.78 -3.47 25.70
C ASP A 265 4.94 -3.83 26.96
N GLU A 266 4.11 -2.91 27.45
CA GLU A 266 3.18 -3.16 28.55
C GLU A 266 2.16 -4.25 28.17
N LEU A 267 1.56 -4.18 26.99
CA LEU A 267 0.61 -5.18 26.52
C LEU A 267 1.23 -6.57 26.32
N LYS A 268 2.49 -6.64 25.91
CA LYS A 268 3.24 -7.91 25.87
C LYS A 268 3.37 -8.52 27.27
N MET A 269 3.62 -7.70 28.28
CA MET A 269 3.67 -8.18 29.68
C MET A 269 2.32 -8.65 30.16
N HIS A 270 1.22 -7.93 29.88
CA HIS A 270 -0.15 -8.37 30.20
C HIS A 270 -0.50 -9.68 29.50
N HIS A 271 -0.05 -9.85 28.25
CA HIS A 271 -0.26 -11.13 27.55
C HIS A 271 0.48 -12.28 28.22
N VAL A 272 1.74 -12.10 28.65
CA VAL A 272 2.52 -13.12 29.38
C VAL A 272 1.80 -13.48 30.70
N GLU A 273 1.21 -12.52 31.39
CA GLU A 273 0.43 -12.77 32.60
C GLU A 273 -0.82 -13.60 32.30
N ARG A 274 -1.60 -13.26 31.25
CA ARG A 274 -2.78 -14.06 30.81
C ARG A 274 -2.37 -15.49 30.40
N LEU A 275 -1.25 -15.64 29.71
CA LEU A 275 -0.73 -16.96 29.35
C LEU A 275 -0.38 -17.79 30.58
N SER A 276 0.25 -17.18 31.60
CA SER A 276 0.60 -17.85 32.85
C SER A 276 -0.62 -18.31 33.66
N LYS A 277 -1.74 -17.63 33.53
CA LYS A 277 -3.02 -17.96 34.14
C LYS A 277 -3.84 -18.97 33.32
N GLY A 278 -3.41 -19.31 32.11
CA GLY A 278 -4.14 -20.20 31.20
C GLY A 278 -5.36 -19.55 30.56
N GLU A 279 -5.41 -18.21 30.50
CA GLU A 279 -6.51 -17.41 29.93
C GLU A 279 -6.38 -17.21 28.42
N CYS A 280 -5.24 -17.56 27.83
CA CYS A 280 -5.00 -17.55 26.38
C CYS A 280 -4.03 -18.65 25.99
N GLY A 281 -4.01 -19.00 24.69
CA GLY A 281 -3.11 -19.98 24.11
C GLY A 281 -1.80 -19.35 23.60
N LEU A 282 -0.87 -20.21 23.24
CA LEU A 282 0.44 -19.81 22.72
C LEU A 282 0.31 -19.22 21.28
N GLU A 283 -0.60 -19.76 20.49
CA GLU A 283 -0.82 -19.35 19.10
C GLU A 283 -1.39 -17.93 19.03
N GLU A 284 -2.43 -17.65 19.83
CA GLU A 284 -3.00 -16.31 19.96
C GLU A 284 -1.94 -15.29 20.41
N GLY A 285 -1.03 -15.72 21.32
CA GLY A 285 0.04 -14.88 21.81
C GLY A 285 1.07 -14.52 20.77
N THR A 286 1.37 -15.44 19.87
CA THR A 286 2.32 -15.16 18.77
C THR A 286 1.75 -14.09 17.84
N VAL A 287 0.50 -14.25 17.39
CA VAL A 287 -0.17 -13.28 16.51
C VAL A 287 -0.30 -11.92 17.20
N PHE A 288 -0.68 -11.91 18.49
CA PHE A 288 -0.77 -10.67 19.27
C PHE A 288 0.56 -9.91 19.34
N ASN A 289 1.66 -10.62 19.65
CA ASN A 289 3.00 -10.03 19.70
C ASN A 289 3.45 -9.51 18.32
N ASP A 290 3.13 -10.19 17.24
CA ASP A 290 3.50 -9.78 15.88
C ASP A 290 2.78 -8.51 15.46
N ILE A 291 1.49 -8.37 15.82
CA ILE A 291 0.72 -7.14 15.64
C ILE A 291 1.35 -5.99 16.43
N LEU A 292 1.66 -6.19 17.73
CA LEU A 292 2.28 -5.15 18.55
C LEU A 292 3.67 -4.75 18.04
N ASN A 293 4.48 -5.72 17.58
CA ASN A 293 5.76 -5.44 16.95
C ASN A 293 5.61 -4.56 15.70
N SER A 294 4.62 -4.83 14.86
CA SER A 294 4.33 -4.03 13.68
C SER A 294 3.89 -2.62 14.03
N PHE A 295 3.09 -2.42 15.07
CA PHE A 295 2.72 -1.09 15.56
C PHE A 295 3.94 -0.30 16.06
N GLY A 296 4.82 -0.93 16.84
CA GLY A 296 6.06 -0.31 17.28
C GLY A 296 6.97 0.08 16.11
N ARG A 297 7.01 -0.72 15.04
CA ARG A 297 7.78 -0.39 13.82
C ARG A 297 7.18 0.75 13.03
N ILE A 298 5.86 0.78 12.88
CA ILE A 298 5.16 1.91 12.26
C ILE A 298 5.49 3.22 13.01
N ALA A 299 5.44 3.18 14.35
CA ALA A 299 5.77 4.33 15.18
C ALA A 299 7.24 4.77 15.00
N ALA A 300 8.18 3.83 14.98
CA ALA A 300 9.59 4.13 14.78
C ALA A 300 9.86 4.80 13.41
N HIS A 301 9.27 4.29 12.33
CA HIS A 301 9.43 4.87 10.99
C HIS A 301 8.72 6.22 10.85
N SER A 302 7.56 6.41 11.49
CA SER A 302 6.89 7.71 11.56
C SER A 302 7.76 8.77 12.24
N ALA A 303 8.35 8.43 13.39
CA ALA A 303 9.28 9.31 14.11
C ALA A 303 10.55 9.60 13.29
N SER A 304 11.09 8.62 12.57
CA SER A 304 12.25 8.76 11.67
C SER A 304 11.96 9.77 10.55
N ALA A 305 10.84 9.60 9.83
CA ALA A 305 10.43 10.50 8.75
C ALA A 305 10.24 11.94 9.24
N MET A 306 9.65 12.13 10.43
CA MET A 306 9.43 13.46 11.00
C MET A 306 10.72 14.08 11.54
N THR A 307 11.63 13.30 12.08
CA THR A 307 12.97 13.76 12.44
C THR A 307 13.72 14.30 11.22
N ALA A 308 13.63 13.61 10.08
CA ALA A 308 14.21 14.08 8.82
C ALA A 308 13.58 15.43 8.36
N LEU A 309 12.24 15.55 8.48
CA LEU A 309 11.53 16.79 8.16
C LEU A 309 11.99 17.97 9.02
N LEU A 310 12.20 17.76 10.30
CA LEU A 310 12.67 18.81 11.22
C LEU A 310 14.10 19.26 10.90
N LYS A 311 14.98 18.29 10.55
CA LYS A 311 16.36 18.55 10.11
C LYS A 311 16.45 19.39 8.85
N SER A 312 15.52 19.26 7.94
CA SER A 312 15.54 19.97 6.66
C SER A 312 15.44 21.51 6.76
N GLY A 313 15.08 22.04 7.94
CA GLY A 313 14.97 23.48 8.19
C GLY A 313 16.21 24.14 8.80
N ASP A 314 17.17 23.35 9.22
CA ASP A 314 18.37 23.86 9.87
C ASP A 314 19.52 23.94 8.87
N THR A 315 19.71 25.14 8.28
CA THR A 315 20.74 25.39 7.24
C THR A 315 22.16 25.32 7.77
N ASP A 316 22.35 25.31 9.09
CA ASP A 316 23.65 25.24 9.76
C ASP A 316 24.00 23.85 10.31
N ALA A 317 23.14 22.86 10.11
CA ALA A 317 23.41 21.48 10.55
C ALA A 317 24.43 20.79 9.65
N ASP A 318 25.60 20.47 10.22
CA ASP A 318 26.60 19.60 9.59
C ASP A 318 25.98 18.22 9.31
N PRO A 319 25.95 17.75 8.03
CA PRO A 319 25.36 16.47 7.66
C PRO A 319 26.03 15.25 8.35
N HIS A 320 27.18 15.44 8.99
CA HIS A 320 27.94 14.41 9.70
C HIS A 320 27.75 14.40 11.22
N ILE A 321 26.97 15.35 11.78
CA ILE A 321 26.68 15.34 13.22
C ILE A 321 25.48 14.43 13.48
N HIS A 322 25.75 13.20 13.87
CA HIS A 322 24.77 12.24 14.35
C HIS A 322 24.06 12.72 15.64
N ASP A 323 22.75 12.81 15.60
CA ASP A 323 21.73 12.40 16.56
C ASP A 323 21.40 13.17 17.83
N SER A 324 22.22 14.05 18.39
CA SER A 324 21.90 14.47 19.77
C SER A 324 21.34 15.89 19.96
N LYS A 325 21.22 16.71 18.91
CA LYS A 325 20.87 18.13 19.06
C LYS A 325 19.50 18.55 18.52
N ILE A 326 18.81 17.72 17.73
CA ILE A 326 17.58 18.14 17.03
C ILE A 326 16.31 17.72 17.77
N TYR A 327 16.36 16.67 18.52
CA TYR A 327 15.45 16.30 19.60
C TYR A 327 16.29 15.89 20.79
N PRO A 328 16.61 16.80 21.70
CA PRO A 328 16.95 16.34 23.01
C PRO A 328 15.69 15.64 23.52
N THR A 329 15.75 14.30 23.66
CA THR A 329 14.80 13.56 24.50
C THR A 329 14.67 14.18 25.89
N ASP A 330 15.51 15.18 26.18
CA ASP A 330 15.57 15.99 27.40
C ASP A 330 14.93 17.37 27.25
N SER A 331 14.25 17.68 26.10
CA SER A 331 13.56 18.98 25.98
C SER A 331 12.24 18.99 26.76
N TRP A 332 11.91 20.14 27.34
CA TRP A 332 10.66 20.31 28.09
C TRP A 332 9.43 20.07 27.19
N GLU A 333 9.48 20.47 25.93
CA GLU A 333 8.42 20.27 24.96
C GLU A 333 8.18 18.79 24.69
N TYR A 334 9.26 17.98 24.53
CA TYR A 334 9.16 16.53 24.32
C TYR A 334 8.44 15.87 25.51
N TYR A 335 8.88 16.16 26.74
CA TYR A 335 8.25 15.61 27.95
C TYR A 335 6.81 16.06 28.12
N THR A 336 6.47 17.27 27.72
CA THR A 336 5.10 17.77 27.78
C THR A 336 4.20 16.95 26.87
N TYR A 337 4.58 16.79 25.59
CA TYR A 337 3.81 15.96 24.63
C TYR A 337 3.78 14.48 25.04
N PHE A 338 4.91 13.95 25.51
CA PHE A 338 4.96 12.57 25.99
C PHE A 338 3.98 12.31 27.14
N ASN A 339 3.94 13.19 28.14
CA ASN A 339 3.04 13.05 29.28
C ASN A 339 1.58 13.26 28.89
N GLU A 340 1.29 14.20 27.97
CA GLU A 340 -0.06 14.40 27.40
C GLU A 340 -0.56 13.12 26.72
N TYR A 341 0.25 12.51 25.83
CA TYR A 341 -0.12 11.27 25.15
C TYR A 341 -0.18 10.07 26.08
N ARG A 342 0.75 9.97 27.05
CA ARG A 342 0.70 8.91 28.04
C ARG A 342 -0.59 8.95 28.86
N GLN A 343 -1.02 10.13 29.29
CA GLN A 343 -2.29 10.29 30.01
C GLN A 343 -3.50 9.97 29.11
N LYS A 344 -3.45 10.36 27.84
CA LYS A 344 -4.53 10.10 26.87
C LYS A 344 -4.73 8.61 26.59
N TYR A 345 -3.65 7.85 26.53
CA TYR A 345 -3.64 6.43 26.17
C TYR A 345 -3.32 5.50 27.33
N ASP A 346 -3.56 5.94 28.57
CA ASP A 346 -3.36 5.12 29.76
C ASP A 346 -4.33 3.93 29.74
N VAL A 347 -3.76 2.71 29.66
CA VAL A 347 -4.54 1.48 29.54
C VAL A 347 -5.35 1.21 30.79
N ILE A 348 -4.81 1.49 31.97
CA ILE A 348 -5.47 1.23 33.26
C ILE A 348 -6.65 2.19 33.45
N ALA A 349 -6.44 3.50 33.25
CA ALA A 349 -7.49 4.49 33.39
C ALA A 349 -8.62 4.32 32.36
N ASN A 350 -8.29 3.95 31.13
CA ASN A 350 -9.26 3.73 30.07
C ASN A 350 -10.06 2.41 30.28
N ALA A 351 -9.43 1.35 30.79
CA ALA A 351 -10.13 0.11 31.12
C ALA A 351 -11.16 0.31 32.26
N GLU A 352 -10.82 1.09 33.29
CA GLU A 352 -11.74 1.44 34.36
C GLU A 352 -12.91 2.32 33.86
N HIS A 353 -12.68 3.20 32.89
CA HIS A 353 -13.72 4.04 32.30
C HIS A 353 -14.73 3.22 31.46
N VAL A 354 -14.26 2.25 30.69
CA VAL A 354 -15.13 1.33 29.90
C VAL A 354 -15.97 0.45 30.85
N LEU A 355 -15.40 -0.04 31.94
CA LEU A 355 -16.13 -0.83 32.95
C LEU A 355 -17.14 -0.01 33.75
N SER A 356 -16.98 1.33 33.84
CA SER A 356 -17.92 2.21 34.53
C SER A 356 -19.10 2.67 33.65
N MET A 357 -19.05 2.41 32.34
CA MET A 357 -20.19 2.60 31.43
C MET A 357 -21.05 1.32 31.39
N GLU A 358 -21.81 1.07 32.46
CA GLU A 358 -22.89 0.07 32.40
C GLU A 358 -23.90 0.52 31.31
N PRO A 359 -24.46 -0.44 30.52
CA PRO A 359 -25.45 -0.07 29.52
C PRO A 359 -26.66 0.52 30.25
N GLU A 360 -26.99 1.78 29.95
CA GLU A 360 -28.31 2.32 30.31
C GLU A 360 -29.37 1.39 29.71
N GLU A 361 -30.18 0.82 30.57
CA GLU A 361 -31.36 0.04 30.21
C GLU A 361 -32.23 0.89 29.29
N VAL A 362 -32.29 0.50 28.01
CA VAL A 362 -33.27 1.05 27.06
C VAL A 362 -34.62 0.39 27.41
N GLU A 363 -35.49 1.13 28.11
CA GLU A 363 -36.93 0.88 28.17
C GLU A 363 -37.62 1.15 26.82
#